data_4ad97dcd5fa79980dc8027a6b4e36944
#
_entry.id   4ad97dcd5fa79980dc8027a6b4e36944
#
_cell.length_a   1.000
_cell.length_b   1.000
_cell.length_c   1.000
_cell.angle_alpha   90.00
_cell.angle_beta   90.00
_cell.angle_gamma   90.00
#
_symmetry.space_group_name_H-M   'P 1'
#
loop_
_entity.id
_entity.type
_entity.pdbx_description
1 polymer ?
#
loop_
_entity_poly.entity_id
_entity_poly.type
_entity_poly.pdbx_seq_one_letter_code
_entity_poly.pdbx_strand_id
1 'polypeptide(L)'
;MRKIIGIAAATVVVAGLAGCSSAADESAAPANCTPVLGAADLAEEGTLTIATNATLPPMQYVDADGEVIGMRVDLGKEIAERLCLRPKFVNIEFEAQIPGVQSGRWDMIDTGMFYTPERAETIDLVPYEVQAVSISVPAGNPESISTVDDLAGKTIGVEAPGYEFDTLTALAERFATEGKPALTVQTFKTNADAYQALSAGQIDGTSIVESVTSFYQQDGRFETAVGGINEAPLAMGFAKGSKSAAEVARVLSEMRGDGYLPDLFEQYGVTAYEGDIAVSTGPLDS
;
A
#
# COMPACT_ATOMS: atom_id res chain seq x y z
N MET A 1 -41.33 -59.67 55.28
CA MET A 1 -40.69 -58.50 55.95
C MET A 1 -39.68 -57.86 54.94
N ARG A 2 -40.10 -56.81 54.22
CA ARG A 2 -39.29 -56.13 53.23
C ARG A 2 -38.78 -54.83 53.86
N LYS A 3 -37.47 -54.70 53.96
CA LYS A 3 -36.80 -53.42 54.33
C LYS A 3 -36.59 -52.58 53.08
N ILE A 4 -37.14 -51.38 53.10
CA ILE A 4 -36.94 -50.37 52.11
C ILE A 4 -35.77 -49.49 52.55
N ILE A 5 -34.71 -49.49 51.78
CA ILE A 5 -33.52 -48.58 51.93
C ILE A 5 -33.74 -47.38 51.07
N GLY A 6 -33.85 -46.22 51.70
CA GLY A 6 -33.94 -44.96 51.00
C GLY A 6 -32.54 -44.45 50.51
N ILE A 7 -32.45 -44.12 49.28
CA ILE A 7 -31.24 -43.50 48.71
C ILE A 7 -31.48 -42.00 48.67
N ALA A 8 -30.67 -41.26 49.43
CA ALA A 8 -30.60 -39.77 49.32
C ALA A 8 -29.75 -39.34 48.11
N ALA A 9 -30.37 -38.63 47.18
CA ALA A 9 -29.67 -38.06 46.10
C ALA A 9 -29.06 -36.69 46.49
N ALA A 10 -27.75 -36.61 46.55
CA ALA A 10 -27.03 -35.33 46.70
C ALA A 10 -26.86 -34.65 45.37
N THR A 11 -27.51 -33.52 45.21
CA THR A 11 -27.38 -32.66 44.01
C THR A 11 -26.15 -31.79 44.17
N VAL A 12 -25.08 -32.08 43.40
CA VAL A 12 -23.91 -31.22 43.28
C VAL A 12 -24.19 -30.15 42.24
N VAL A 13 -24.32 -28.90 42.68
CA VAL A 13 -24.37 -27.72 41.80
C VAL A 13 -22.94 -27.35 41.42
N VAL A 14 -22.55 -27.67 40.19
CA VAL A 14 -21.28 -27.18 39.60
C VAL A 14 -21.56 -25.78 39.05
N ALA A 15 -21.09 -24.74 39.72
CA ALA A 15 -21.03 -23.38 39.21
C ALA A 15 -19.92 -23.30 38.16
N GLY A 16 -20.30 -23.38 36.89
CA GLY A 16 -19.38 -23.10 35.77
C GLY A 16 -19.04 -21.62 35.71
N LEU A 17 -17.81 -21.25 36.08
CA LEU A 17 -17.21 -19.97 35.72
C LEU A 17 -16.95 -19.99 34.22
N ALA A 18 -17.89 -19.44 33.45
CA ALA A 18 -17.64 -19.05 32.04
C ALA A 18 -16.69 -17.86 32.07
N GLY A 19 -15.39 -18.10 32.00
CA GLY A 19 -14.40 -17.10 31.68
C GLY A 19 -14.58 -16.75 30.20
N CYS A 20 -15.26 -15.64 29.90
CA CYS A 20 -15.12 -14.98 28.62
C CYS A 20 -13.71 -14.39 28.57
N SER A 21 -12.76 -15.12 27.99
CA SER A 21 -11.58 -14.48 27.42
C SER A 21 -12.06 -13.74 26.17
N SER A 22 -12.42 -12.46 26.31
CA SER A 22 -12.46 -11.58 25.18
C SER A 22 -11.03 -11.52 24.62
N ALA A 23 -10.79 -12.18 23.48
CA ALA A 23 -9.72 -11.76 22.62
C ALA A 23 -9.92 -10.25 22.42
N ALA A 24 -8.96 -9.44 22.81
CA ALA A 24 -8.98 -8.03 22.49
C ALA A 24 -9.06 -7.94 20.96
N ASP A 25 -10.16 -7.40 20.47
CA ASP A 25 -10.33 -7.11 19.07
C ASP A 25 -9.33 -5.97 18.78
N GLU A 26 -8.18 -6.28 18.19
CA GLU A 26 -7.11 -5.32 17.86
C GLU A 26 -7.58 -4.20 16.93
N SER A 27 -8.81 -4.32 16.41
CA SER A 27 -9.47 -3.35 15.52
C SER A 27 -10.50 -2.45 16.22
N ALA A 28 -10.58 -2.44 17.56
CA ALA A 28 -11.53 -1.59 18.26
C ALA A 28 -11.04 -0.15 18.34
N ALA A 29 -11.92 0.81 17.99
CA ALA A 29 -11.61 2.24 18.20
C ALA A 29 -11.27 2.54 19.68
N PRO A 30 -10.32 3.47 19.96
CA PRO A 30 -9.90 3.79 21.33
C PRO A 30 -11.08 4.19 22.22
N ALA A 31 -11.20 3.58 23.40
CA ALA A 31 -12.37 3.68 24.28
C ALA A 31 -12.67 5.09 24.84
N ASN A 32 -11.73 6.04 24.75
CA ASN A 32 -11.81 7.38 25.30
C ASN A 32 -11.59 8.51 24.28
N CYS A 33 -11.95 8.25 23.03
CA CYS A 33 -11.68 9.12 21.91
C CYS A 33 -13.02 9.48 21.21
N THR A 34 -13.14 10.70 20.71
CA THR A 34 -14.35 11.16 20.00
C THR A 34 -14.03 11.33 18.51
N PRO A 35 -14.65 10.57 17.60
CA PRO A 35 -14.43 10.74 16.17
C PRO A 35 -14.76 12.14 15.68
N VAL A 36 -13.90 12.71 14.85
CA VAL A 36 -14.14 13.98 14.15
C VAL A 36 -15.01 13.75 12.89
N LEU A 37 -14.90 12.54 12.31
CA LEU A 37 -15.66 12.11 11.14
C LEU A 37 -16.92 11.37 11.58
N GLY A 38 -18.08 11.80 11.09
CA GLY A 38 -19.37 11.19 11.39
C GLY A 38 -19.83 10.24 10.28
N ALA A 39 -21.01 9.62 10.49
CA ALA A 39 -21.59 8.66 9.54
C ALA A 39 -21.79 9.21 8.12
N ALA A 40 -21.93 10.52 7.96
CA ALA A 40 -22.08 11.15 6.64
C ALA A 40 -20.74 11.35 5.91
N ASP A 41 -19.63 11.21 6.61
CA ASP A 41 -18.27 11.44 6.11
C ASP A 41 -17.56 10.13 5.74
N LEU A 42 -18.13 8.97 6.12
CA LEU A 42 -17.50 7.64 6.04
C LEU A 42 -18.37 6.65 5.28
N ALA A 43 -17.74 5.70 4.60
CA ALA A 43 -18.40 4.57 3.94
C ALA A 43 -19.11 3.63 4.94
N GLU A 44 -18.54 3.48 6.14
CA GLU A 44 -19.08 2.72 7.27
C GLU A 44 -18.87 3.51 8.57
N GLU A 45 -19.94 3.80 9.32
CA GLU A 45 -19.87 4.58 10.55
C GLU A 45 -18.85 4.00 11.55
N GLY A 46 -17.98 4.87 12.08
CA GLY A 46 -16.94 4.51 13.05
C GLY A 46 -15.79 3.70 12.48
N THR A 47 -15.68 3.57 11.16
CA THR A 47 -14.66 2.78 10.48
C THR A 47 -13.97 3.60 9.40
N LEU A 48 -12.65 3.61 9.36
CA LEU A 48 -11.87 4.13 8.24
C LEU A 48 -11.62 2.97 7.26
N THR A 49 -12.34 2.97 6.13
CA THR A 49 -12.20 1.94 5.11
C THR A 49 -11.11 2.35 4.12
N ILE A 50 -10.05 1.56 4.03
CA ILE A 50 -8.82 1.84 3.29
C ILE A 50 -8.68 0.83 2.15
N ALA A 51 -8.72 1.30 0.90
CA ALA A 51 -8.42 0.47 -0.25
C ALA A 51 -6.91 0.37 -0.45
N THR A 52 -6.42 -0.84 -0.67
CA THR A 52 -5.01 -1.12 -0.94
C THR A 52 -4.88 -2.25 -1.97
N ASN A 53 -3.77 -2.31 -2.70
CA ASN A 53 -3.37 -3.48 -3.50
C ASN A 53 -2.26 -4.20 -2.75
N ALA A 54 -2.62 -5.26 -2.02
CA ALA A 54 -1.71 -5.95 -1.13
C ALA A 54 -0.79 -6.95 -1.88
N THR A 55 0.00 -6.43 -2.84
CA THR A 55 0.92 -7.19 -3.70
C THR A 55 2.36 -6.65 -3.67
N LEU A 56 2.65 -5.64 -2.83
CA LEU A 56 3.93 -4.93 -2.78
C LEU A 56 4.64 -5.09 -1.42
N PRO A 57 5.20 -6.27 -1.10
CA PRO A 57 5.99 -6.43 0.12
C PRO A 57 7.29 -5.59 0.03
N PRO A 58 7.76 -5.00 1.14
CA PRO A 58 7.20 -5.03 2.49
C PRO A 58 6.18 -3.90 2.77
N MET A 59 5.79 -3.13 1.74
CA MET A 59 4.95 -1.94 1.89
C MET A 59 3.49 -2.28 2.25
N GLN A 60 2.84 -3.16 1.46
CA GLN A 60 1.55 -3.77 1.76
C GLN A 60 1.44 -5.11 1.02
N TYR A 61 1.11 -6.17 1.74
CA TYR A 61 1.01 -7.51 1.16
C TYR A 61 0.16 -8.42 2.03
N VAL A 62 -0.25 -9.55 1.45
CA VAL A 62 -0.96 -10.61 2.19
C VAL A 62 0.08 -11.57 2.72
N ASP A 63 0.06 -11.83 4.03
CA ASP A 63 0.95 -12.79 4.68
C ASP A 63 0.48 -14.24 4.53
N ALA A 64 1.18 -15.17 5.20
CA ALA A 64 0.88 -16.60 5.15
C ALA A 64 -0.45 -16.96 5.86
N ASP A 65 -0.95 -16.11 6.76
CA ASP A 65 -2.20 -16.29 7.49
C ASP A 65 -3.39 -15.67 6.74
N GLY A 66 -3.13 -14.96 5.64
CA GLY A 66 -4.13 -14.30 4.80
C GLY A 66 -4.44 -12.85 5.24
N GLU A 67 -3.67 -12.31 6.17
CA GLU A 67 -3.83 -10.95 6.67
C GLU A 67 -3.08 -9.93 5.81
N VAL A 68 -3.66 -8.74 5.66
CA VAL A 68 -3.00 -7.62 4.98
C VAL A 68 -2.08 -6.93 5.97
N ILE A 69 -0.78 -6.92 5.68
CA ILE A 69 0.27 -6.37 6.55
C ILE A 69 1.25 -5.49 5.75
N GLY A 70 2.14 -4.77 6.46
CA GLY A 70 3.21 -3.97 5.89
C GLY A 70 3.15 -2.50 6.33
N MET A 71 4.12 -1.71 5.86
CA MET A 71 4.32 -0.32 6.27
C MET A 71 3.05 0.53 6.16
N ARG A 72 2.34 0.47 5.01
CA ARG A 72 1.12 1.26 4.78
C ARG A 72 -0.06 0.76 5.61
N VAL A 73 -0.06 -0.52 5.98
CA VAL A 73 -1.07 -1.07 6.90
C VAL A 73 -0.84 -0.52 8.30
N ASP A 74 0.40 -0.47 8.78
CA ASP A 74 0.74 0.09 10.08
C ASP A 74 0.46 1.60 10.11
N LEU A 75 0.79 2.32 9.03
CA LEU A 75 0.44 3.73 8.86
C LEU A 75 -1.08 3.96 8.89
N GLY A 76 -1.84 3.16 8.15
CA GLY A 76 -3.31 3.26 8.11
C GLY A 76 -3.98 2.94 9.44
N LYS A 77 -3.45 1.99 10.21
CA LYS A 77 -3.89 1.69 11.60
C LYS A 77 -3.69 2.89 12.51
N GLU A 78 -2.51 3.49 12.49
CA GLU A 78 -2.19 4.67 13.31
C GLU A 78 -3.05 5.88 12.92
N ILE A 79 -3.27 6.11 11.62
CA ILE A 79 -4.19 7.16 11.15
C ILE A 79 -5.60 6.93 11.70
N ALA A 80 -6.12 5.71 11.59
CA ALA A 80 -7.45 5.38 12.10
C ALA A 80 -7.54 5.58 13.62
N GLU A 81 -6.52 5.15 14.38
CA GLU A 81 -6.46 5.33 15.83
C GLU A 81 -6.52 6.81 16.21
N ARG A 82 -5.71 7.68 15.57
CA ARG A 82 -5.72 9.13 15.82
C ARG A 82 -7.01 9.82 15.41
N LEU A 83 -7.73 9.26 14.45
CA LEU A 83 -9.07 9.71 14.06
C LEU A 83 -10.20 9.12 14.93
N CYS A 84 -9.87 8.27 15.92
CA CYS A 84 -10.83 7.56 16.75
C CYS A 84 -11.75 6.61 15.97
N LEU A 85 -11.22 6.01 14.91
CA LEU A 85 -11.90 5.08 14.01
C LEU A 85 -11.27 3.70 14.07
N ARG A 86 -12.03 2.69 13.65
CA ARG A 86 -11.49 1.33 13.41
C ARG A 86 -10.89 1.27 11.99
N PRO A 87 -9.68 0.74 11.79
CA PRO A 87 -9.14 0.51 10.46
C PRO A 87 -9.82 -0.71 9.81
N LYS A 88 -10.11 -0.60 8.51
CA LYS A 88 -10.60 -1.71 7.67
C LYS A 88 -9.93 -1.67 6.33
N PHE A 89 -9.08 -2.65 6.05
CA PHE A 89 -8.39 -2.75 4.76
C PHE A 89 -9.21 -3.55 3.75
N VAL A 90 -9.32 -3.02 2.53
CA VAL A 90 -9.96 -3.67 1.39
C VAL A 90 -8.88 -3.94 0.35
N ASN A 91 -8.46 -5.20 0.24
CA ASN A 91 -7.53 -5.62 -0.80
C ASN A 91 -8.24 -5.68 -2.15
N ILE A 92 -7.86 -4.82 -3.09
CA ILE A 92 -8.52 -4.66 -4.40
C ILE A 92 -7.50 -4.28 -5.47
N GLU A 93 -7.73 -4.70 -6.70
CA GLU A 93 -6.91 -4.36 -7.86
C GLU A 93 -6.75 -2.84 -8.01
N PHE A 94 -5.55 -2.41 -8.40
CA PHE A 94 -5.17 -0.99 -8.47
C PHE A 94 -6.15 -0.16 -9.33
N GLU A 95 -6.53 -0.66 -10.50
CA GLU A 95 -7.44 0.04 -11.43
C GLU A 95 -8.85 0.27 -10.88
N ALA A 96 -9.30 -0.53 -9.89
CA ALA A 96 -10.61 -0.40 -9.27
C ALA A 96 -10.65 0.63 -8.12
N GLN A 97 -9.50 1.10 -7.65
CA GLN A 97 -9.40 1.91 -6.43
C GLN A 97 -9.98 3.32 -6.61
N ILE A 98 -9.61 4.02 -7.69
CA ILE A 98 -10.13 5.37 -7.97
C ILE A 98 -11.65 5.35 -8.19
N PRO A 99 -12.22 4.48 -9.07
CA PRO A 99 -13.67 4.39 -9.20
C PRO A 99 -14.41 4.07 -7.89
N GLY A 100 -13.78 3.26 -7.03
CA GLY A 100 -14.36 2.89 -5.74
C GLY A 100 -14.40 4.03 -4.73
N VAL A 101 -13.31 4.81 -4.59
CA VAL A 101 -13.30 5.97 -3.69
C VAL A 101 -14.26 7.05 -4.17
N GLN A 102 -14.34 7.27 -5.49
CA GLN A 102 -15.30 8.21 -6.10
C GLN A 102 -16.77 7.83 -5.84
N SER A 103 -17.05 6.53 -5.76
CA SER A 103 -18.40 6.01 -5.48
C SER A 103 -18.69 5.81 -3.98
N GLY A 104 -17.77 6.16 -3.09
CA GLY A 104 -17.93 6.03 -1.64
C GLY A 104 -17.90 4.59 -1.13
N ARG A 105 -17.25 3.65 -1.84
CA ARG A 105 -17.08 2.27 -1.36
C ARG A 105 -16.05 2.16 -0.25
N TRP A 106 -15.09 3.07 -0.23
CA TRP A 106 -14.06 3.24 0.78
C TRP A 106 -13.73 4.71 0.95
N ASP A 107 -13.15 5.05 2.08
CA ASP A 107 -12.91 6.43 2.49
C ASP A 107 -11.62 6.98 1.91
N MET A 108 -10.60 6.10 1.77
CA MET A 108 -9.29 6.47 1.24
C MET A 108 -8.64 5.32 0.48
N ILE A 109 -7.67 5.69 -0.35
CA ILE A 109 -6.73 4.79 -1.02
C ILE A 109 -5.37 4.98 -0.37
N ASP A 110 -4.73 3.89 0.10
CA ASP A 110 -3.34 3.86 0.49
C ASP A 110 -2.67 2.61 -0.07
N THR A 111 -2.01 2.77 -1.21
CA THR A 111 -1.48 1.67 -2.02
C THR A 111 -0.11 1.97 -2.66
N GLY A 112 0.51 3.11 -2.30
CA GLY A 112 1.72 3.57 -2.98
C GLY A 112 1.41 4.19 -4.35
N MET A 113 0.32 4.95 -4.44
CA MET A 113 -0.10 5.60 -5.67
C MET A 113 0.73 6.87 -5.92
N PHE A 114 1.46 6.91 -7.03
CA PHE A 114 2.17 8.12 -7.46
C PHE A 114 1.21 9.29 -7.67
N TYR A 115 1.62 10.45 -7.20
CA TYR A 115 0.94 11.71 -7.50
C TYR A 115 1.09 12.04 -8.98
N THR A 116 -0.01 12.25 -9.68
CA THR A 116 0.01 12.80 -11.04
C THR A 116 -1.04 13.90 -11.18
N PRO A 117 -0.82 14.91 -12.06
CA PRO A 117 -1.81 15.95 -12.32
C PRO A 117 -3.17 15.37 -12.75
N GLU A 118 -3.18 14.32 -13.58
CA GLU A 118 -4.40 13.69 -14.08
C GLU A 118 -5.22 13.06 -12.94
N ARG A 119 -4.54 12.42 -11.97
CA ARG A 119 -5.19 11.87 -10.77
C ARG A 119 -5.75 12.99 -9.90
N ALA A 120 -4.97 14.06 -9.72
CA ALA A 120 -5.39 15.24 -8.95
C ALA A 120 -6.59 15.99 -9.56
N GLU A 121 -6.88 15.84 -10.86
CA GLU A 121 -8.11 16.33 -11.46
C GLU A 121 -9.35 15.54 -11.03
N THR A 122 -9.20 14.24 -10.75
CA THR A 122 -10.32 13.30 -10.54
C THR A 122 -10.59 12.97 -9.07
N ILE A 123 -9.56 13.01 -8.22
CA ILE A 123 -9.61 12.73 -6.78
C ILE A 123 -8.77 13.76 -6.02
N ASP A 124 -9.01 13.88 -4.71
CA ASP A 124 -8.13 14.63 -3.82
C ASP A 124 -6.95 13.76 -3.41
N LEU A 125 -5.75 14.34 -3.39
CA LEU A 125 -4.51 13.65 -3.07
C LEU A 125 -3.82 14.29 -1.87
N VAL A 126 -3.29 13.46 -0.97
CA VAL A 126 -2.47 13.89 0.18
C VAL A 126 -1.09 13.25 0.03
N PRO A 127 -0.07 14.00 -0.42
CA PRO A 127 1.29 13.49 -0.57
C PRO A 127 1.95 13.28 0.80
N TYR A 128 2.72 12.20 0.95
CA TYR A 128 3.35 11.87 2.24
C TYR A 128 4.74 11.22 2.11
N GLU A 129 5.03 10.60 0.99
CA GLU A 129 6.21 9.79 0.72
C GLU A 129 6.77 10.16 -0.65
N VAL A 130 8.06 9.95 -0.90
CA VAL A 130 8.69 10.10 -2.22
C VAL A 130 9.29 8.77 -2.65
N GLN A 131 9.04 8.38 -3.88
CA GLN A 131 9.58 7.17 -4.46
C GLN A 131 10.05 7.39 -5.90
N ALA A 132 10.92 6.50 -6.35
CA ALA A 132 11.37 6.43 -7.73
C ALA A 132 11.00 5.08 -8.35
N VAL A 133 11.01 5.03 -9.66
CA VAL A 133 10.95 3.79 -10.41
C VAL A 133 12.35 3.20 -10.51
N SER A 134 12.46 1.89 -10.36
CA SER A 134 13.71 1.16 -10.53
C SER A 134 13.56 -0.02 -11.48
N ILE A 135 14.68 -0.52 -11.98
CA ILE A 135 14.77 -1.71 -12.82
C ILE A 135 15.50 -2.80 -12.05
N SER A 136 14.80 -3.88 -11.76
CA SER A 136 15.38 -5.11 -11.22
C SER A 136 15.75 -6.06 -12.35
N VAL A 137 16.90 -6.73 -12.19
CA VAL A 137 17.46 -7.71 -13.14
C VAL A 137 17.83 -9.00 -12.41
N PRO A 138 18.08 -10.12 -13.13
CA PRO A 138 18.65 -11.31 -12.49
C PRO A 138 20.02 -11.02 -11.87
N ALA A 139 20.34 -11.70 -10.78
CA ALA A 139 21.63 -11.55 -10.09
C ALA A 139 22.80 -11.74 -11.03
N GLY A 140 23.80 -10.87 -10.91
CA GLY A 140 24.95 -10.82 -11.80
C GLY A 140 24.70 -10.08 -13.11
N ASN A 141 23.52 -9.51 -13.29
CA ASN A 141 23.17 -8.59 -14.38
C ASN A 141 23.67 -9.04 -15.75
N PRO A 142 23.18 -10.19 -16.27
CA PRO A 142 23.72 -10.81 -17.49
C PRO A 142 23.60 -9.92 -18.72
N GLU A 143 22.64 -8.99 -18.74
CA GLU A 143 22.39 -8.04 -19.82
C GLU A 143 23.19 -6.74 -19.69
N SER A 144 24.01 -6.60 -18.63
CA SER A 144 24.87 -5.45 -18.33
C SER A 144 24.11 -4.11 -18.33
N ILE A 145 22.91 -4.10 -17.79
CA ILE A 145 22.07 -2.89 -17.63
C ILE A 145 22.61 -2.09 -16.44
N SER A 146 23.01 -0.85 -16.63
CA SER A 146 23.55 0.02 -15.57
C SER A 146 23.03 1.46 -15.64
N THR A 147 22.42 1.81 -16.77
CA THR A 147 21.82 3.11 -17.04
C THR A 147 20.48 2.94 -17.71
N VAL A 148 19.65 3.99 -17.71
CA VAL A 148 18.37 4.01 -18.42
C VAL A 148 18.57 3.75 -19.94
N ASP A 149 19.69 4.20 -20.50
CA ASP A 149 19.98 4.03 -21.92
C ASP A 149 20.31 2.58 -22.33
N ASP A 150 20.77 1.76 -21.36
CA ASP A 150 21.04 0.32 -21.59
C ASP A 150 19.75 -0.49 -21.75
N LEU A 151 18.58 0.09 -21.46
CA LEU A 151 17.29 -0.52 -21.70
C LEU A 151 16.91 -0.58 -23.18
N ALA A 152 17.66 0.14 -24.04
CA ALA A 152 17.45 0.10 -25.48
C ALA A 152 17.69 -1.31 -26.03
N GLY A 153 16.68 -1.88 -26.72
CA GLY A 153 16.71 -3.23 -27.26
C GLY A 153 16.36 -4.33 -26.26
N LYS A 154 16.02 -3.98 -25.01
CA LYS A 154 15.64 -4.93 -23.95
C LYS A 154 14.13 -5.13 -23.89
N THR A 155 13.73 -6.22 -23.22
CA THR A 155 12.33 -6.50 -22.83
C THR A 155 12.20 -6.30 -21.34
N ILE A 156 11.43 -5.28 -20.93
CA ILE A 156 11.21 -4.94 -19.52
C ILE A 156 9.76 -5.22 -19.14
N GLY A 157 9.57 -6.05 -18.11
CA GLY A 157 8.27 -6.33 -17.51
C GLY A 157 7.78 -5.20 -16.62
N VAL A 158 6.47 -5.03 -16.51
CA VAL A 158 5.86 -4.04 -15.63
C VAL A 158 4.42 -4.40 -15.29
N GLU A 159 3.97 -4.09 -14.08
CA GLU A 159 2.55 -4.08 -13.76
C GLU A 159 1.85 -2.92 -14.48
N ALA A 160 0.70 -3.19 -15.12
CA ALA A 160 -0.05 -2.18 -15.86
C ALA A 160 -1.55 -2.30 -15.59
N PRO A 161 -2.26 -1.16 -15.55
CA PRO A 161 -1.77 0.22 -15.74
C PRO A 161 -1.07 0.77 -14.48
N GLY A 162 -0.16 1.73 -14.63
CA GLY A 162 0.52 2.36 -13.51
C GLY A 162 1.57 3.38 -13.94
N TYR A 163 2.13 4.11 -12.99
CA TYR A 163 3.16 5.13 -13.23
C TYR A 163 4.43 4.55 -13.85
N GLU A 164 4.82 3.34 -13.42
CA GLU A 164 5.97 2.61 -13.94
C GLU A 164 5.77 2.22 -15.42
N PHE A 165 4.54 1.82 -15.78
CA PHE A 165 4.18 1.53 -17.17
C PHE A 165 4.23 2.80 -18.03
N ASP A 166 3.70 3.91 -17.55
CA ASP A 166 3.73 5.21 -18.26
C ASP A 166 5.18 5.68 -18.43
N THR A 167 6.02 5.53 -17.39
CA THR A 167 7.45 5.83 -17.42
C THR A 167 8.18 5.02 -18.51
N LEU A 168 7.97 3.70 -18.57
CA LEU A 168 8.60 2.85 -19.59
C LEU A 168 8.09 3.15 -21.00
N THR A 169 6.81 3.48 -21.12
CA THR A 169 6.21 3.86 -22.43
C THR A 169 6.82 5.14 -22.95
N ALA A 170 6.92 6.18 -22.11
CA ALA A 170 7.58 7.43 -22.47
C ALA A 170 9.07 7.21 -22.85
N LEU A 171 9.74 6.29 -22.15
CA LEU A 171 11.11 5.93 -22.45
C LEU A 171 11.25 5.21 -23.81
N ALA A 172 10.32 4.30 -24.12
CA ALA A 172 10.29 3.63 -25.42
C ALA A 172 10.07 4.61 -26.58
N GLU A 173 9.19 5.60 -26.40
CA GLU A 173 8.96 6.70 -27.37
C GLU A 173 10.21 7.57 -27.54
N ARG A 174 10.92 7.89 -26.46
CA ARG A 174 12.19 8.62 -26.51
C ARG A 174 13.22 7.84 -27.33
N PHE A 175 13.39 6.53 -27.07
CA PHE A 175 14.34 5.71 -27.83
C PHE A 175 14.00 5.64 -29.31
N ALA A 176 12.71 5.51 -29.66
CA ALA A 176 12.27 5.54 -31.04
C ALA A 176 12.63 6.88 -31.74
N THR A 177 12.45 8.01 -31.04
CA THR A 177 12.79 9.36 -31.55
C THR A 177 14.29 9.52 -31.72
N GLU A 178 15.10 8.95 -30.83
CA GLU A 178 16.56 8.98 -30.86
C GLU A 178 17.16 7.96 -31.85
N GLY A 179 16.35 7.11 -32.49
CA GLY A 179 16.80 6.05 -33.39
C GLY A 179 17.55 4.92 -32.68
N LYS A 180 17.36 4.75 -31.38
CA LYS A 180 17.90 3.64 -30.59
C LYS A 180 17.12 2.33 -30.86
N PRO A 181 17.69 1.17 -30.51
CA PRO A 181 16.95 -0.09 -30.52
C PRO A 181 15.68 0.01 -29.67
N ALA A 182 14.59 -0.62 -30.14
CA ALA A 182 13.30 -0.51 -29.47
C ALA A 182 13.31 -1.17 -28.09
N LEU A 183 12.84 -0.44 -27.04
CA LEU A 183 12.50 -1.00 -25.75
C LEU A 183 11.14 -1.72 -25.88
N THR A 184 11.09 -2.99 -25.51
CA THR A 184 9.85 -3.75 -25.44
C THR A 184 9.29 -3.70 -24.02
N VAL A 185 8.11 -3.12 -23.84
CA VAL A 185 7.40 -3.08 -22.55
C VAL A 185 6.40 -4.22 -22.51
N GLN A 186 6.64 -5.20 -21.63
CA GLN A 186 5.75 -6.35 -21.45
C GLN A 186 4.92 -6.18 -20.17
N THR A 187 3.60 -6.17 -20.31
CA THR A 187 2.68 -5.92 -19.20
C THR A 187 2.29 -7.20 -18.46
N PHE A 188 2.14 -7.08 -17.16
CA PHE A 188 1.68 -8.12 -16.24
C PHE A 188 0.55 -7.59 -15.36
N LYS A 189 -0.23 -8.50 -14.75
CA LYS A 189 -1.28 -8.11 -13.79
C LYS A 189 -0.76 -7.73 -12.43
N THR A 190 0.37 -8.34 -12.04
CA THR A 190 1.02 -8.10 -10.75
C THR A 190 2.54 -8.05 -10.91
N ASN A 191 3.21 -7.36 -9.99
CA ASN A 191 4.67 -7.38 -9.93
C ASN A 191 5.22 -8.79 -9.69
N ALA A 192 4.52 -9.63 -8.92
CA ALA A 192 4.92 -11.02 -8.70
C ALA A 192 4.97 -11.83 -10.01
N ASP A 193 4.01 -11.63 -10.93
CA ASP A 193 4.02 -12.26 -12.24
C ASP A 193 5.22 -11.80 -13.09
N ALA A 194 5.55 -10.50 -13.04
CA ALA A 194 6.72 -9.94 -13.72
C ALA A 194 8.03 -10.55 -13.19
N TYR A 195 8.19 -10.67 -11.86
CA TYR A 195 9.35 -11.32 -11.26
C TYR A 195 9.43 -12.82 -11.57
N GLN A 196 8.31 -13.51 -11.72
CA GLN A 196 8.30 -14.92 -12.19
C GLN A 196 8.78 -15.01 -13.64
N ALA A 197 8.33 -14.12 -14.52
CA ALA A 197 8.78 -14.06 -15.91
C ALA A 197 10.28 -13.73 -15.99
N LEU A 198 10.77 -12.81 -15.13
CA LEU A 198 12.20 -12.50 -15.01
C LEU A 198 13.01 -13.73 -14.56
N SER A 199 12.54 -14.45 -13.55
CA SER A 199 13.16 -15.70 -13.07
C SER A 199 13.21 -16.79 -14.16
N ALA A 200 12.21 -16.81 -15.04
CA ALA A 200 12.13 -17.75 -16.15
C ALA A 200 12.94 -17.33 -17.39
N GLY A 201 13.60 -16.17 -17.36
CA GLY A 201 14.36 -15.61 -18.48
C GLY A 201 13.48 -15.21 -19.68
N GLN A 202 12.22 -14.86 -19.44
CA GLN A 202 11.29 -14.42 -20.48
C GLN A 202 11.39 -12.92 -20.76
N ILE A 203 11.95 -12.17 -19.81
CA ILE A 203 12.21 -10.73 -19.86
C ILE A 203 13.61 -10.45 -19.31
N ASP A 204 14.21 -9.32 -19.69
CA ASP A 204 15.58 -8.94 -19.32
C ASP A 204 15.64 -8.21 -17.98
N GLY A 205 14.55 -7.55 -17.61
CA GLY A 205 14.38 -6.84 -16.35
C GLY A 205 12.90 -6.61 -16.03
N THR A 206 12.61 -6.12 -14.82
CA THR A 206 11.27 -5.67 -14.43
C THR A 206 11.32 -4.32 -13.76
N SER A 207 10.34 -3.46 -14.09
CA SER A 207 10.17 -2.13 -13.50
C SER A 207 9.27 -2.23 -12.28
N ILE A 208 9.69 -1.58 -11.19
CA ILE A 208 8.96 -1.57 -9.92
C ILE A 208 9.31 -0.31 -9.11
N VAL A 209 8.45 0.07 -8.17
CA VAL A 209 8.75 1.12 -7.21
C VAL A 209 9.94 0.72 -6.31
N GLU A 210 10.84 1.66 -6.04
CA GLU A 210 12.17 1.37 -5.46
C GLU A 210 12.09 0.74 -4.06
N SER A 211 11.16 1.17 -3.21
CA SER A 211 10.98 0.63 -1.85
C SER A 211 10.68 -0.87 -1.80
N VAL A 212 10.24 -1.46 -2.90
CA VAL A 212 9.88 -2.88 -2.98
C VAL A 212 11.05 -3.75 -3.44
N THR A 213 12.06 -3.16 -4.09
CA THR A 213 13.20 -3.93 -4.65
C THR A 213 13.95 -4.74 -3.61
N SER A 214 14.16 -4.18 -2.41
CA SER A 214 14.88 -4.83 -1.31
C SER A 214 14.24 -6.16 -0.89
N PHE A 215 12.92 -6.26 -0.95
CA PHE A 215 12.21 -7.50 -0.64
C PHE A 215 12.54 -8.61 -1.65
N TYR A 216 12.49 -8.30 -2.94
CA TYR A 216 12.77 -9.28 -3.99
C TYR A 216 14.25 -9.65 -4.10
N GLN A 217 15.15 -8.86 -3.49
CA GLN A 217 16.59 -9.14 -3.46
C GLN A 217 17.03 -10.04 -2.29
N GLN A 218 16.18 -10.27 -1.29
CA GLN A 218 16.54 -10.98 -0.05
C GLN A 218 17.08 -12.39 -0.28
N ASP A 219 16.59 -13.09 -1.30
CA ASP A 219 17.05 -14.44 -1.64
C ASP A 219 18.23 -14.47 -2.63
N GLY A 220 18.73 -13.31 -3.05
CA GLY A 220 19.89 -13.18 -3.92
C GLY A 220 19.65 -13.56 -5.38
N ARG A 221 18.39 -13.72 -5.81
CA ARG A 221 18.05 -14.03 -7.21
C ARG A 221 18.04 -12.81 -8.12
N PHE A 222 17.81 -11.63 -7.55
CA PHE A 222 17.65 -10.37 -8.28
C PHE A 222 18.54 -9.30 -7.68
N GLU A 223 18.80 -8.25 -8.47
CA GLU A 223 19.48 -7.02 -8.04
C GLU A 223 18.88 -5.80 -8.74
N THR A 224 19.03 -4.62 -8.16
CA THR A 224 18.65 -3.36 -8.80
C THR A 224 19.75 -2.93 -9.76
N ALA A 225 19.44 -2.87 -11.04
CA ALA A 225 20.37 -2.41 -12.08
C ALA A 225 20.34 -0.89 -12.26
N VAL A 226 19.14 -0.29 -12.22
CA VAL A 226 18.93 1.16 -12.34
C VAL A 226 17.90 1.57 -11.30
N GLY A 227 18.18 2.61 -10.52
CA GLY A 227 17.26 3.24 -9.57
C GLY A 227 17.10 4.74 -9.87
N GLY A 228 16.24 5.40 -9.09
CA GLY A 228 16.06 6.86 -9.17
C GLY A 228 15.42 7.37 -10.47
N ILE A 229 14.63 6.54 -11.16
CA ILE A 229 13.97 6.95 -12.41
C ILE A 229 12.68 7.69 -12.07
N ASN A 230 12.53 8.92 -12.57
CA ASN A 230 11.31 9.72 -12.43
C ASN A 230 10.79 9.76 -10.98
N GLU A 231 11.65 10.21 -10.06
CA GLU A 231 11.27 10.41 -8.66
C GLU A 231 10.03 11.32 -8.55
N ALA A 232 9.04 10.88 -7.78
CA ALA A 232 7.81 11.62 -7.59
C ALA A 232 7.16 11.29 -6.23
N PRO A 233 6.32 12.19 -5.69
CA PRO A 233 5.57 11.92 -4.48
C PRO A 233 4.57 10.78 -4.66
N LEU A 234 4.41 9.95 -3.62
CA LEU A 234 3.25 9.09 -3.45
C LEU A 234 2.22 9.79 -2.58
N ALA A 235 0.96 9.50 -2.86
CA ALA A 235 -0.15 10.16 -2.18
C ALA A 235 -1.26 9.17 -1.80
N MET A 236 -1.91 9.44 -0.68
CA MET A 236 -3.21 8.86 -0.37
C MET A 236 -4.28 9.52 -1.20
N GLY A 237 -5.24 8.75 -1.69
CA GLY A 237 -6.32 9.23 -2.56
C GLY A 237 -7.68 9.25 -1.85
N PHE A 238 -8.49 10.27 -2.15
CA PHE A 238 -9.81 10.50 -1.55
C PHE A 238 -10.81 10.96 -2.61
N ALA A 239 -12.10 10.78 -2.36
CA ALA A 239 -13.12 11.43 -3.17
C ALA A 239 -12.97 12.95 -3.13
N LYS A 240 -13.28 13.64 -4.24
CA LYS A 240 -13.22 15.11 -4.30
C LYS A 240 -14.05 15.78 -3.21
N GLY A 241 -13.43 16.70 -2.48
CA GLY A 241 -14.04 17.44 -1.40
C GLY A 241 -14.30 16.60 -0.14
N SER A 242 -13.67 15.44 -0.01
CA SER A 242 -13.80 14.59 1.16
C SER A 242 -13.26 15.26 2.41
N LYS A 243 -14.06 15.26 3.49
CA LYS A 243 -13.62 15.70 4.79
C LYS A 243 -12.52 14.79 5.37
N SER A 244 -12.56 13.49 5.02
CA SER A 244 -11.52 12.53 5.43
C SER A 244 -10.14 12.95 4.90
N ALA A 245 -10.04 13.52 3.69
CA ALA A 245 -8.78 14.00 3.14
C ALA A 245 -8.10 15.07 4.03
N ALA A 246 -8.89 16.06 4.48
CA ALA A 246 -8.36 17.12 5.34
C ALA A 246 -7.93 16.61 6.72
N GLU A 247 -8.72 15.70 7.30
CA GLU A 247 -8.41 15.12 8.60
C GLU A 247 -7.20 14.17 8.54
N VAL A 248 -7.05 13.37 7.49
CA VAL A 248 -5.87 12.53 7.29
C VAL A 248 -4.63 13.39 7.06
N ALA A 249 -4.71 14.46 6.26
CA ALA A 249 -3.60 15.38 6.06
C ALA A 249 -3.13 16.02 7.40
N ARG A 250 -4.08 16.42 8.24
CA ARG A 250 -3.79 16.94 9.59
C ARG A 250 -3.08 15.89 10.44
N VAL A 251 -3.59 14.66 10.48
CA VAL A 251 -3.01 13.55 11.26
C VAL A 251 -1.60 13.22 10.77
N LEU A 252 -1.39 13.10 9.46
CA LEU A 252 -0.05 12.86 8.89
C LEU A 252 0.95 13.97 9.25
N SER A 253 0.50 15.25 9.26
CA SER A 253 1.33 16.39 9.69
C SER A 253 1.69 16.31 11.17
N GLU A 254 0.76 15.86 12.01
CA GLU A 254 1.02 15.60 13.44
C GLU A 254 2.01 14.45 13.62
N MET A 255 1.82 13.34 12.89
CA MET A 255 2.73 12.18 12.91
C MET A 255 4.15 12.53 12.44
N ARG A 256 4.27 13.45 11.47
CA ARG A 256 5.58 14.01 11.07
C ARG A 256 6.20 14.82 12.20
N GLY A 257 5.39 15.62 12.89
CA GLY A 257 5.87 16.52 13.96
C GLY A 257 6.23 15.80 15.26
N ASP A 258 5.57 14.71 15.62
CA ASP A 258 5.83 13.93 16.84
C ASP A 258 6.84 12.78 16.65
N GLY A 259 7.30 12.55 15.42
CA GLY A 259 8.33 11.58 15.09
C GLY A 259 7.82 10.21 14.65
N TYR A 260 6.54 9.89 14.77
CA TYR A 260 6.02 8.58 14.37
C TYR A 260 6.26 8.27 12.88
N LEU A 261 5.92 9.23 12.01
CA LEU A 261 6.07 9.04 10.56
C LEU A 261 7.56 8.91 10.15
N PRO A 262 8.50 9.75 10.63
CA PRO A 262 9.92 9.55 10.42
C PRO A 262 10.44 8.19 10.89
N ASP A 263 10.07 7.74 12.09
CA ASP A 263 10.53 6.47 12.65
C ASP A 263 10.02 5.28 11.82
N LEU A 264 8.75 5.32 11.41
CA LEU A 264 8.16 4.31 10.53
C LEU A 264 8.89 4.26 9.19
N PHE A 265 9.17 5.40 8.58
CA PHE A 265 9.86 5.49 7.30
C PHE A 265 11.31 5.01 7.38
N GLU A 266 12.04 5.35 8.45
CA GLU A 266 13.39 4.84 8.70
C GLU A 266 13.40 3.30 8.79
N GLN A 267 12.43 2.72 9.49
CA GLN A 267 12.30 1.26 9.61
C GLN A 267 12.18 0.55 8.26
N TYR A 268 11.50 1.16 7.29
CA TYR A 268 11.24 0.58 5.97
C TYR A 268 12.13 1.15 4.86
N GLY A 269 13.04 2.07 5.16
CA GLY A 269 13.92 2.71 4.18
C GLY A 269 13.17 3.58 3.17
N VAL A 270 12.13 4.27 3.62
CA VAL A 270 11.28 5.12 2.79
C VAL A 270 11.69 6.59 2.94
N THR A 271 11.64 7.34 1.84
CA THR A 271 11.91 8.77 1.84
C THR A 271 10.63 9.56 2.08
N ALA A 272 10.65 10.44 3.08
CA ALA A 272 9.52 11.32 3.39
C ALA A 272 9.34 12.39 2.30
N TYR A 273 8.09 12.78 2.05
CA TYR A 273 7.80 13.98 1.28
C TYR A 273 8.10 15.22 2.11
N GLU A 274 9.01 16.09 1.62
CA GLU A 274 9.48 17.27 2.36
C GLU A 274 8.53 18.48 2.24
N GLY A 275 7.60 18.46 1.30
CA GLY A 275 6.62 19.53 1.12
C GLY A 275 5.51 19.52 2.16
N ASP A 276 4.52 20.38 1.99
CA ASP A 276 3.37 20.47 2.87
C ASP A 276 2.47 19.23 2.73
N ILE A 277 2.21 18.54 3.82
CA ILE A 277 1.22 17.45 3.86
C ILE A 277 -0.17 18.08 3.93
N ALA A 278 -0.74 18.35 2.78
CA ALA A 278 -2.04 19.00 2.62
C ALA A 278 -2.82 18.37 1.47
N VAL A 279 -4.13 18.59 1.46
CA VAL A 279 -4.98 18.16 0.34
C VAL A 279 -4.59 18.94 -0.90
N SER A 280 -4.17 18.23 -1.93
CA SER A 280 -3.83 18.81 -3.23
C SER A 280 -4.86 18.40 -4.29
N THR A 281 -5.28 19.39 -5.08
CA THR A 281 -6.27 19.25 -6.15
C THR A 281 -5.73 19.68 -7.52
N GLY A 282 -4.43 19.88 -7.62
CA GLY A 282 -3.73 20.37 -8.81
C GLY A 282 -2.24 20.02 -8.76
N PRO A 283 -1.41 20.53 -9.66
CA PRO A 283 0.04 20.31 -9.63
C PRO A 283 0.64 20.65 -8.27
N LEU A 284 1.56 19.83 -7.78
CA LEU A 284 2.34 20.17 -6.59
C LEU A 284 3.35 21.26 -6.95
N ASP A 285 3.51 22.25 -6.07
CA ASP A 285 4.57 23.25 -6.21
C ASP A 285 5.93 22.55 -6.05
N SER A 286 6.82 22.76 -7.04
CA SER A 286 8.17 22.19 -7.10
C SER A 286 9.13 22.90 -6.16
#